data_d11c5050e5d6088bcea9e81f9e3f3d8d
#
_entry.id   d11c5050e5d6088bcea9e81f9e3f3d8d
#
_cell.length_a   1.000
_cell.length_b   1.000
_cell.length_c   1.000
_cell.angle_alpha   90.00
_cell.angle_beta   90.00
_cell.angle_gamma   90.00
#
_symmetry.space_group_name_H-M   'P 1'
#
loop_
_entity.id
_entity.type
_entity.pdbx_description
1 polymer ?
#
loop_
_entity_poly.entity_id
_entity_poly.type
_entity_poly.pdbx_seq_one_letter_code
_entity_poly.pdbx_strand_id
1 'polypeptide(L)'
;MFRRMRDDIKMVFEQDPAARTAFEVATTYAGLHAVWSHLVAHKLYNKQHYVAARIISQVSRFFTGIEIHPGAKIGKRLFIDHGMGVVIGETCTIGDNVTIYQGVTLGGTGKEKGKRHPDIGDNVLIAAGSKILGNIKVDSNVNIGANSVVLQNVPSYTTVVGIPGHIVKQHGKRIGKNFDHLNLPDPIYEQMKQLEKQLEQVKNGEIQDDYII
;
A
#
# COMPACT_ATOMS: atom_id res chain seq x y z
N MET A 1 9.30 -24.11 -3.07
CA MET A 1 9.30 -23.13 -4.14
C MET A 1 8.21 -23.45 -5.17
N PHE A 2 8.22 -24.56 -5.87
CA PHE A 2 7.23 -24.93 -6.92
C PHE A 2 5.76 -24.88 -6.44
N ARG A 3 5.45 -25.39 -5.22
CA ARG A 3 4.09 -25.31 -4.67
C ARG A 3 3.63 -23.84 -4.53
N ARG A 4 4.50 -22.96 -4.04
CA ARG A 4 4.19 -21.54 -3.90
C ARG A 4 3.95 -20.87 -5.27
N MET A 5 4.81 -21.13 -6.26
CA MET A 5 4.64 -20.59 -7.62
C MET A 5 3.29 -21.00 -8.23
N ARG A 6 2.88 -22.26 -8.02
CA ARG A 6 1.55 -22.71 -8.48
C ARG A 6 0.39 -22.00 -7.76
N ASP A 7 0.55 -21.77 -6.45
CA ASP A 7 -0.47 -21.08 -5.67
C ASP A 7 -0.52 -19.58 -6.04
N ASP A 8 0.62 -18.95 -6.35
CA ASP A 8 0.71 -17.57 -6.83
C ASP A 8 0.05 -17.43 -8.23
N ILE A 9 0.26 -18.38 -9.16
CA ILE A 9 -0.41 -18.39 -10.47
C ILE A 9 -1.93 -18.51 -10.29
N LYS A 10 -2.42 -19.38 -9.41
CA LYS A 10 -3.85 -19.50 -9.13
C LYS A 10 -4.45 -18.20 -8.59
N MET A 11 -3.72 -17.53 -7.71
CA MET A 11 -4.14 -16.23 -7.18
C MET A 11 -4.35 -15.21 -8.30
N VAL A 12 -3.49 -15.17 -9.33
CA VAL A 12 -3.67 -14.25 -10.46
C VAL A 12 -5.00 -14.47 -11.16
N PHE A 13 -5.39 -15.73 -11.41
CA PHE A 13 -6.72 -16.04 -12.00
C PHE A 13 -7.91 -15.61 -11.13
N GLU A 14 -7.70 -15.52 -9.82
CA GLU A 14 -8.74 -15.04 -8.88
C GLU A 14 -8.83 -13.51 -8.84
N GLN A 15 -7.72 -12.81 -9.14
CA GLN A 15 -7.61 -11.36 -8.97
C GLN A 15 -7.70 -10.58 -10.29
N ASP A 16 -7.23 -11.17 -11.39
CA ASP A 16 -7.18 -10.54 -12.71
C ASP A 16 -8.07 -11.24 -13.73
N PRO A 17 -9.21 -10.63 -14.12
CA PRO A 17 -10.10 -11.18 -15.14
C PRO A 17 -9.45 -11.31 -16.53
N ALA A 18 -8.34 -10.61 -16.79
CA ALA A 18 -7.62 -10.66 -18.08
C ALA A 18 -6.73 -11.90 -18.23
N ALA A 19 -6.43 -12.62 -17.14
CA ALA A 19 -5.60 -13.81 -17.14
C ALA A 19 -6.26 -14.96 -17.90
N ARG A 20 -5.57 -15.53 -18.92
CA ARG A 20 -6.14 -16.56 -19.81
C ARG A 20 -5.54 -17.94 -19.60
N THR A 21 -4.22 -18.04 -19.52
CA THR A 21 -3.51 -19.31 -19.39
C THR A 21 -2.42 -19.25 -18.33
N ALA A 22 -2.12 -20.40 -17.69
CA ALA A 22 -1.05 -20.48 -16.71
C ALA A 22 0.33 -20.17 -17.32
N PHE A 23 0.53 -20.46 -18.60
CA PHE A 23 1.76 -20.14 -19.32
C PHE A 23 1.89 -18.62 -19.50
N GLU A 24 0.84 -17.94 -19.96
CA GLU A 24 0.80 -16.48 -20.04
C GLU A 24 1.12 -15.83 -18.69
N VAL A 25 0.40 -16.22 -17.64
CA VAL A 25 0.61 -15.70 -16.28
C VAL A 25 2.03 -15.94 -15.79
N ALA A 26 2.58 -17.12 -15.99
CA ALA A 26 3.95 -17.46 -15.56
C ALA A 26 5.04 -16.68 -16.32
N THR A 27 4.78 -16.27 -17.56
CA THR A 27 5.79 -15.65 -18.45
C THR A 27 5.68 -14.15 -18.58
N THR A 28 4.51 -13.55 -18.32
CA THR A 28 4.26 -12.13 -18.62
C THR A 28 3.95 -11.27 -17.39
N TYR A 29 3.62 -11.85 -16.24
CA TYR A 29 3.27 -11.09 -15.04
C TYR A 29 4.51 -10.66 -14.25
N ALA A 30 4.90 -9.41 -14.44
CA ALA A 30 6.08 -8.83 -13.80
C ALA A 30 6.06 -8.93 -12.26
N GLY A 31 4.88 -8.78 -11.65
CA GLY A 31 4.68 -8.93 -10.21
C GLY A 31 5.09 -10.30 -9.68
N LEU A 32 4.73 -11.39 -10.40
CA LEU A 32 5.15 -12.74 -10.03
C LEU A 32 6.67 -12.92 -10.15
N HIS A 33 7.26 -12.40 -11.23
CA HIS A 33 8.71 -12.48 -11.43
C HIS A 33 9.47 -11.75 -10.31
N ALA A 34 8.99 -10.58 -9.90
CA ALA A 34 9.57 -9.81 -8.81
C ALA A 34 9.48 -10.57 -7.48
N VAL A 35 8.32 -11.14 -7.15
CA VAL A 35 8.11 -11.93 -5.92
C VAL A 35 8.99 -13.18 -5.93
N TRP A 36 9.05 -13.93 -7.03
CA TRP A 36 9.86 -15.16 -7.12
C TRP A 36 11.36 -14.87 -7.04
N SER A 37 11.82 -13.79 -7.70
CA SER A 37 13.21 -13.32 -7.58
C SER A 37 13.54 -12.90 -6.15
N HIS A 38 12.60 -12.22 -5.49
CA HIS A 38 12.73 -11.84 -4.08
C HIS A 38 12.88 -13.06 -3.17
N LEU A 39 12.17 -14.17 -3.38
CA LEU A 39 12.32 -15.37 -2.57
C LEU A 39 13.75 -15.91 -2.59
N VAL A 40 14.43 -15.83 -3.74
CA VAL A 40 15.83 -16.24 -3.89
C VAL A 40 16.74 -15.21 -3.18
N ALA A 41 16.53 -13.93 -3.44
CA ALA A 41 17.30 -12.85 -2.84
C ALA A 41 17.19 -12.85 -1.30
N HIS A 42 15.99 -13.02 -0.77
CA HIS A 42 15.73 -13.10 0.68
C HIS A 42 16.42 -14.28 1.35
N LYS A 43 16.44 -15.44 0.68
CA LYS A 43 17.19 -16.62 1.19
C LYS A 43 18.69 -16.35 1.29
N LEU A 44 19.27 -15.66 0.31
CA LEU A 44 20.67 -15.25 0.35
C LEU A 44 20.93 -14.19 1.43
N TYR A 45 20.03 -13.21 1.55
CA TYR A 45 20.10 -12.17 2.56
C TYR A 45 20.13 -12.77 3.98
N ASN A 46 19.24 -13.73 4.27
CA ASN A 46 19.20 -14.43 5.55
C ASN A 46 20.44 -15.31 5.83
N LYS A 47 21.19 -15.67 4.78
CA LYS A 47 22.51 -16.32 4.88
C LYS A 47 23.67 -15.32 4.91
N GLN A 48 23.38 -14.01 5.07
CA GLN A 48 24.36 -12.92 5.11
C GLN A 48 25.12 -12.69 3.79
N HIS A 49 24.66 -13.24 2.68
CA HIS A 49 25.20 -12.96 1.35
C HIS A 49 24.58 -11.67 0.77
N TYR A 50 24.76 -10.56 1.47
CA TYR A 50 24.05 -9.31 1.20
C TYR A 50 24.29 -8.77 -0.22
N VAL A 51 25.53 -8.79 -0.71
CA VAL A 51 25.87 -8.28 -2.05
C VAL A 51 25.16 -9.09 -3.12
N ALA A 52 25.23 -10.41 -3.06
CA ALA A 52 24.55 -11.30 -4.03
C ALA A 52 23.02 -11.12 -3.98
N ALA A 53 22.45 -11.00 -2.79
CA ALA A 53 21.03 -10.73 -2.60
C ALA A 53 20.62 -9.39 -3.25
N ARG A 54 21.43 -8.32 -3.08
CA ARG A 54 21.18 -7.00 -3.69
C ARG A 54 21.32 -7.03 -5.20
N ILE A 55 22.30 -7.75 -5.74
CA ILE A 55 22.45 -7.89 -7.19
C ILE A 55 21.21 -8.52 -7.80
N ILE A 56 20.70 -9.65 -7.22
CA ILE A 56 19.47 -10.29 -7.70
C ILE A 56 18.27 -9.32 -7.63
N SER A 57 18.14 -8.57 -6.53
CA SER A 57 17.08 -7.58 -6.38
C SER A 57 17.16 -6.48 -7.46
N GLN A 58 18.35 -5.96 -7.77
CA GLN A 58 18.52 -4.92 -8.78
C GLN A 58 18.30 -5.46 -10.22
N VAL A 59 18.74 -6.66 -10.51
CA VAL A 59 18.45 -7.33 -11.78
C VAL A 59 16.94 -7.55 -11.95
N SER A 60 16.26 -8.03 -10.91
CA SER A 60 14.81 -8.15 -10.91
C SER A 60 14.11 -6.81 -11.16
N ARG A 61 14.53 -5.75 -10.46
CA ARG A 61 14.01 -4.38 -10.67
C ARG A 61 14.19 -3.90 -12.10
N PHE A 62 15.34 -4.16 -12.71
CA PHE A 62 15.61 -3.75 -14.10
C PHE A 62 14.60 -4.37 -15.08
N PHE A 63 14.26 -5.66 -14.90
CA PHE A 63 13.34 -6.35 -15.81
C PHE A 63 11.86 -6.14 -15.47
N THR A 64 11.51 -5.90 -14.21
CA THR A 64 10.12 -5.85 -13.75
C THR A 64 9.62 -4.44 -13.45
N GLY A 65 10.52 -3.47 -13.25
CA GLY A 65 10.20 -2.13 -12.73
C GLY A 65 9.78 -2.11 -11.26
N ILE A 66 9.94 -3.24 -10.54
CA ILE A 66 9.52 -3.44 -9.15
C ILE A 66 10.74 -3.61 -8.26
N GLU A 67 10.89 -2.74 -7.27
CA GLU A 67 11.95 -2.88 -6.27
C GLU A 67 11.44 -3.55 -5.01
N ILE A 68 11.98 -4.72 -4.67
CA ILE A 68 11.77 -5.39 -3.39
C ILE A 68 13.11 -5.56 -2.72
N HIS A 69 13.31 -4.92 -1.56
CA HIS A 69 14.55 -5.10 -0.80
C HIS A 69 14.66 -6.55 -0.30
N PRO A 70 15.83 -7.20 -0.41
CA PRO A 70 15.98 -8.60 0.02
C PRO A 70 15.68 -8.87 1.49
N GLY A 71 15.80 -7.85 2.36
CA GLY A 71 15.46 -7.94 3.78
C GLY A 71 13.96 -7.93 4.09
N ALA A 72 13.11 -7.50 3.16
CA ALA A 72 11.66 -7.47 3.35
C ALA A 72 11.10 -8.87 3.63
N LYS A 73 10.11 -8.97 4.51
CA LYS A 73 9.40 -10.23 4.81
C LYS A 73 8.06 -10.24 4.11
N ILE A 74 7.86 -11.20 3.22
CA ILE A 74 6.65 -11.27 2.38
C ILE A 74 5.93 -12.59 2.63
N GLY A 75 4.65 -12.47 3.02
CA GLY A 75 3.71 -13.56 3.19
C GLY A 75 3.35 -14.26 1.87
N LYS A 76 2.28 -15.02 1.86
CA LYS A 76 1.80 -15.76 0.70
C LYS A 76 0.80 -14.93 -0.10
N ARG A 77 0.71 -15.24 -1.41
CA ARG A 77 -0.32 -14.65 -2.27
C ARG A 77 -0.24 -13.11 -2.32
N LEU A 78 0.98 -12.56 -2.40
CA LEU A 78 1.18 -11.16 -2.73
C LEU A 78 0.94 -10.98 -4.23
N PHE A 79 -0.11 -10.25 -4.59
CA PHE A 79 -0.43 -9.87 -5.95
C PHE A 79 0.05 -8.44 -6.22
N ILE A 80 1.01 -8.28 -7.14
CA ILE A 80 1.45 -6.97 -7.61
C ILE A 80 0.95 -6.82 -9.04
N ASP A 81 -0.09 -5.99 -9.20
CA ASP A 81 -0.71 -5.73 -10.49
C ASP A 81 -0.05 -4.54 -11.17
N HIS A 82 0.23 -4.66 -12.49
CA HIS A 82 1.04 -3.73 -13.28
C HIS A 82 2.46 -3.53 -12.73
N GLY A 83 2.62 -3.11 -11.52
CA GLY A 83 3.82 -3.13 -10.68
C GLY A 83 4.86 -2.05 -10.96
N MET A 84 4.86 -1.37 -12.10
CA MET A 84 5.86 -0.35 -12.42
C MET A 84 5.98 0.70 -11.31
N GLY A 85 7.20 0.92 -10.81
CA GLY A 85 7.50 1.90 -9.77
C GLY A 85 7.07 1.50 -8.36
N VAL A 86 6.70 0.23 -8.11
CA VAL A 86 6.51 -0.29 -6.75
C VAL A 86 7.86 -0.36 -6.04
N VAL A 87 7.90 0.11 -4.79
CA VAL A 87 9.08 0.04 -3.92
C VAL A 87 8.70 -0.54 -2.56
N ILE A 88 9.33 -1.65 -2.18
CA ILE A 88 9.16 -2.30 -0.88
C ILE A 88 10.49 -2.27 -0.13
N GLY A 89 10.51 -1.51 0.98
CA GLY A 89 11.73 -1.23 1.76
C GLY A 89 12.22 -2.40 2.62
N GLU A 90 13.44 -2.27 3.11
CA GLU A 90 14.22 -3.33 3.79
C GLU A 90 13.51 -4.00 4.96
N THR A 91 12.94 -3.20 5.87
CA THR A 91 12.33 -3.68 7.11
C THR A 91 10.82 -3.82 7.02
N CYS A 92 10.27 -3.80 5.80
CA CYS A 92 8.84 -3.99 5.55
C CYS A 92 8.44 -5.44 5.86
N THR A 93 7.25 -5.59 6.46
CA THR A 93 6.59 -6.90 6.60
C THR A 93 5.25 -6.83 5.87
N ILE A 94 4.96 -7.83 5.04
CA ILE A 94 3.70 -7.94 4.30
C ILE A 94 3.08 -9.29 4.64
N GLY A 95 1.82 -9.28 5.05
CA GLY A 95 1.03 -10.47 5.36
C GLY A 95 0.59 -11.26 4.12
N ASP A 96 -0.42 -12.09 4.31
CA ASP A 96 -0.98 -12.96 3.28
C ASP A 96 -2.12 -12.25 2.50
N ASN A 97 -2.34 -12.62 1.23
CA ASN A 97 -3.41 -12.09 0.36
C ASN A 97 -3.40 -10.56 0.22
N VAL A 98 -2.24 -9.97 0.04
CA VAL A 98 -2.09 -8.52 -0.16
C VAL A 98 -2.06 -8.22 -1.65
N THR A 99 -2.79 -7.18 -2.07
CA THR A 99 -2.78 -6.66 -3.44
C THR A 99 -2.15 -5.27 -3.47
N ILE A 100 -1.19 -5.08 -4.37
CA ILE A 100 -0.45 -3.82 -4.55
C ILE A 100 -0.49 -3.43 -6.02
N TYR A 101 -0.85 -2.18 -6.31
CA TYR A 101 -0.84 -1.63 -7.66
C TYR A 101 0.44 -0.82 -7.94
N GLN A 102 0.61 -0.43 -9.20
CA GLN A 102 1.77 0.36 -9.66
C GLN A 102 1.99 1.63 -8.84
N GLY A 103 3.26 2.05 -8.74
CA GLY A 103 3.66 3.30 -8.09
C GLY A 103 3.53 3.33 -6.57
N VAL A 104 3.14 2.22 -5.93
CA VAL A 104 3.05 2.12 -4.46
C VAL A 104 4.45 2.13 -3.84
N THR A 105 4.60 2.87 -2.74
CA THR A 105 5.83 2.87 -1.94
C THR A 105 5.55 2.46 -0.50
N LEU A 106 6.18 1.39 -0.06
CA LEU A 106 6.28 1.00 1.35
C LEU A 106 7.65 1.45 1.87
N GLY A 107 7.71 2.73 2.29
CA GLY A 107 8.95 3.47 2.52
C GLY A 107 9.24 3.70 4.01
N GLY A 108 10.52 4.02 4.30
CA GLY A 108 10.93 4.51 5.60
C GLY A 108 10.88 6.03 5.68
N THR A 109 10.81 6.56 6.91
CA THR A 109 11.00 7.98 7.22
C THR A 109 12.27 8.14 8.05
N GLY A 110 13.09 9.15 7.71
CA GLY A 110 14.30 9.45 8.46
C GLY A 110 15.51 8.55 8.13
N LYS A 111 16.58 8.71 8.92
CA LYS A 111 17.89 8.05 8.75
C LYS A 111 18.17 6.98 9.81
N GLU A 112 17.14 6.56 10.56
CA GLU A 112 17.29 5.61 11.64
C GLU A 112 17.67 4.22 11.12
N LYS A 113 18.55 3.54 11.87
CA LYS A 113 18.85 2.13 11.66
C LYS A 113 17.76 1.28 12.34
N GLY A 114 17.45 0.12 11.79
CA GLY A 114 16.45 -0.79 12.33
C GLY A 114 15.09 -0.68 11.66
N LYS A 115 14.02 -0.95 12.41
CA LYS A 115 12.64 -0.95 11.90
C LYS A 115 12.20 0.48 11.54
N ARG A 116 11.98 0.74 10.25
CA ARG A 116 11.64 2.05 9.70
C ARG A 116 10.64 2.01 8.54
N HIS A 117 10.23 0.81 8.13
CA HIS A 117 9.25 0.61 7.07
C HIS A 117 7.97 -0.01 7.65
N PRO A 118 6.84 0.12 6.96
CA PRO A 118 5.55 -0.31 7.48
C PRO A 118 5.42 -1.83 7.63
N ASP A 119 4.53 -2.23 8.55
CA ASP A 119 3.98 -3.58 8.65
C ASP A 119 2.58 -3.59 8.04
N ILE A 120 2.36 -4.44 7.04
CA ILE A 120 1.10 -4.62 6.34
C ILE A 120 0.50 -5.96 6.76
N GLY A 121 -0.72 -5.94 7.26
CA GLY A 121 -1.47 -7.14 7.65
C GLY A 121 -1.97 -7.96 6.46
N ASP A 122 -2.87 -8.90 6.75
CA ASP A 122 -3.46 -9.79 5.76
C ASP A 122 -4.66 -9.14 5.06
N ASN A 123 -4.95 -9.59 3.83
CA ASN A 123 -6.11 -9.12 3.04
C ASN A 123 -6.14 -7.59 2.89
N VAL A 124 -5.00 -6.98 2.63
CA VAL A 124 -4.87 -5.53 2.43
C VAL A 124 -4.79 -5.22 0.95
N LEU A 125 -5.55 -4.22 0.51
CA LEU A 125 -5.47 -3.65 -0.84
C LEU A 125 -4.82 -2.28 -0.77
N ILE A 126 -3.75 -2.07 -1.56
CA ILE A 126 -3.03 -0.81 -1.67
C ILE A 126 -3.12 -0.35 -3.11
N ALA A 127 -3.98 0.64 -3.37
CA ALA A 127 -4.26 1.12 -4.71
C ALA A 127 -3.11 1.97 -5.28
N ALA A 128 -3.19 2.21 -6.59
CA ALA A 128 -2.14 2.83 -7.39
C ALA A 128 -1.61 4.13 -6.80
N GLY A 129 -0.28 4.30 -6.84
CA GLY A 129 0.39 5.53 -6.44
C GLY A 129 0.46 5.80 -4.94
N SER A 130 -0.14 4.97 -4.08
CA SER A 130 -0.18 5.22 -2.62
C SER A 130 1.20 5.13 -1.98
N LYS A 131 1.41 5.92 -0.93
CA LYS A 131 2.65 5.96 -0.15
C LYS A 131 2.34 5.63 1.31
N ILE A 132 2.89 4.55 1.81
CA ILE A 132 2.80 4.15 3.21
C ILE A 132 4.19 4.31 3.81
N LEU A 133 4.36 5.27 4.72
CA LEU A 133 5.67 5.75 5.11
C LEU A 133 5.88 5.67 6.63
N GLY A 134 7.03 5.14 7.01
CA GLY A 134 7.46 5.06 8.40
C GLY A 134 7.25 3.70 9.05
N ASN A 135 7.63 3.61 10.31
CA ASN A 135 7.40 2.43 11.15
C ASN A 135 5.95 2.45 11.66
N ILE A 136 5.00 2.23 10.76
CA ILE A 136 3.57 2.22 11.05
C ILE A 136 2.98 0.84 10.75
N LYS A 137 1.82 0.57 11.32
CA LYS A 137 1.09 -0.67 11.13
C LYS A 137 -0.21 -0.41 10.37
N VAL A 138 -0.40 -1.12 9.28
CA VAL A 138 -1.68 -1.27 8.58
C VAL A 138 -2.22 -2.63 8.93
N ASP A 139 -3.28 -2.68 9.75
CA ASP A 139 -3.88 -3.94 10.18
C ASP A 139 -4.56 -4.68 9.02
N SER A 140 -5.09 -5.88 9.30
CA SER A 140 -5.72 -6.72 8.27
C SER A 140 -7.07 -6.19 7.80
N ASN A 141 -7.46 -6.57 6.56
CA ASN A 141 -8.73 -6.18 5.93
C ASN A 141 -8.87 -4.65 5.74
N VAL A 142 -7.79 -4.01 5.32
CA VAL A 142 -7.71 -2.57 5.06
C VAL A 142 -7.65 -2.31 3.55
N ASN A 143 -8.33 -1.25 3.10
CA ASN A 143 -8.21 -0.72 1.75
C ASN A 143 -7.56 0.67 1.79
N ILE A 144 -6.48 0.85 1.06
CA ILE A 144 -5.85 2.16 0.86
C ILE A 144 -6.21 2.64 -0.55
N GLY A 145 -6.89 3.78 -0.62
CA GLY A 145 -7.30 4.39 -1.90
C GLY A 145 -6.11 4.92 -2.70
N ALA A 146 -6.31 5.07 -4.01
CA ALA A 146 -5.25 5.52 -4.91
C ALA A 146 -4.67 6.89 -4.49
N ASN A 147 -3.35 7.06 -4.70
CA ASN A 147 -2.59 8.27 -4.37
C ASN A 147 -2.66 8.71 -2.90
N SER A 148 -3.11 7.86 -1.98
CA SER A 148 -3.14 8.20 -0.55
C SER A 148 -1.75 8.19 0.07
N VAL A 149 -1.51 9.08 1.04
CA VAL A 149 -0.26 9.15 1.81
C VAL A 149 -0.56 8.80 3.27
N VAL A 150 -0.18 7.60 3.69
CA VAL A 150 -0.45 7.05 5.02
C VAL A 150 0.79 7.21 5.90
N LEU A 151 0.63 7.96 6.99
CA LEU A 151 1.69 8.32 7.93
C LEU A 151 1.41 7.85 9.36
N GLN A 152 0.29 7.19 9.59
CA GLN A 152 -0.18 6.75 10.91
C GLN A 152 -0.69 5.31 10.85
N ASN A 153 -0.80 4.67 12.01
CA ASN A 153 -1.37 3.33 12.12
C ASN A 153 -2.82 3.29 11.60
N VAL A 154 -3.15 2.23 10.89
CA VAL A 154 -4.48 2.02 10.31
C VAL A 154 -5.12 0.79 10.95
N PRO A 155 -6.24 0.94 11.67
CA PRO A 155 -6.93 -0.19 12.28
C PRO A 155 -7.62 -1.09 11.25
N SER A 156 -7.90 -2.33 11.63
CA SER A 156 -8.56 -3.32 10.78
C SER A 156 -9.93 -2.88 10.28
N TYR A 157 -10.33 -3.43 9.13
CA TYR A 157 -11.64 -3.20 8.49
C TYR A 157 -11.91 -1.74 8.15
N THR A 158 -10.87 -0.99 7.77
CA THR A 158 -10.98 0.41 7.39
C THR A 158 -10.66 0.65 5.91
N THR A 159 -11.14 1.78 5.42
CA THR A 159 -10.72 2.36 4.14
C THR A 159 -10.10 3.72 4.41
N VAL A 160 -8.88 3.94 3.88
CA VAL A 160 -8.13 5.19 4.01
C VAL A 160 -7.98 5.83 2.65
N VAL A 161 -8.19 7.15 2.57
CA VAL A 161 -7.99 7.95 1.34
C VAL A 161 -7.40 9.32 1.67
N GLY A 162 -6.75 9.94 0.69
CA GLY A 162 -6.31 11.34 0.73
C GLY A 162 -4.85 11.56 1.12
N ILE A 163 -4.44 12.84 1.10
CA ILE A 163 -3.11 13.35 1.43
C ILE A 163 -3.24 14.50 2.44
N PRO A 164 -2.95 14.27 3.73
CA PRO A 164 -2.66 12.99 4.39
C PRO A 164 -3.85 12.05 4.38
N GLY A 165 -3.59 10.73 4.54
CA GLY A 165 -4.62 9.70 4.52
C GLY A 165 -5.55 9.75 5.73
N HIS A 166 -6.86 9.77 5.48
CA HIS A 166 -7.91 9.77 6.49
C HIS A 166 -8.79 8.52 6.38
N ILE A 167 -9.26 8.01 7.52
CA ILE A 167 -10.20 6.89 7.55
C ILE A 167 -11.58 7.39 7.13
N VAL A 168 -12.13 6.81 6.06
CA VAL A 168 -13.43 7.18 5.48
C VAL A 168 -14.49 6.09 5.63
N LYS A 169 -14.07 4.86 5.95
CA LYS A 169 -14.94 3.72 6.21
C LYS A 169 -14.34 2.83 7.29
N GLN A 170 -15.15 2.35 8.21
CA GLN A 170 -14.76 1.39 9.24
C GLN A 170 -15.87 0.37 9.47
N HIS A 171 -15.51 -0.93 9.58
CA HIS A 171 -16.45 -2.05 9.77
C HIS A 171 -17.64 -2.03 8.80
N GLY A 172 -17.38 -1.74 7.52
CA GLY A 172 -18.42 -1.65 6.50
C GLY A 172 -19.31 -0.40 6.57
N LYS A 173 -19.23 0.39 7.65
CA LYS A 173 -19.97 1.65 7.83
C LYS A 173 -19.12 2.82 7.38
N ARG A 174 -19.70 3.76 6.66
CA ARG A 174 -19.02 5.01 6.26
C ARG A 174 -18.85 5.90 7.49
N ILE A 175 -17.66 6.48 7.62
CA ILE A 175 -17.37 7.54 8.58
C ILE A 175 -17.41 8.84 7.77
N GLY A 176 -18.49 9.64 7.94
CA GLY A 176 -18.72 10.86 7.17
C GLY A 176 -19.82 10.72 6.10
N LYS A 177 -20.33 11.86 5.63
CA LYS A 177 -21.46 11.93 4.69
C LYS A 177 -21.01 11.59 3.26
N ASN A 178 -21.75 10.70 2.59
CA ASN A 178 -21.78 10.36 1.17
C ASN A 178 -20.47 10.09 0.43
N PHE A 179 -20.19 8.79 0.20
CA PHE A 179 -19.20 8.34 -0.78
C PHE A 179 -19.90 7.91 -2.08
N ASP A 180 -19.66 8.68 -3.13
CA ASP A 180 -19.82 8.26 -4.51
C ASP A 180 -18.44 7.82 -5.03
N HIS A 181 -18.33 6.67 -5.72
CA HIS A 181 -17.05 6.16 -6.21
C HIS A 181 -16.39 7.08 -7.26
N LEU A 182 -17.15 8.01 -7.83
CA LEU A 182 -16.68 9.02 -8.78
C LEU A 182 -16.30 10.34 -8.11
N ASN A 183 -16.79 10.59 -6.88
CA ASN A 183 -16.49 11.76 -6.08
C ASN A 183 -15.91 11.31 -4.75
N LEU A 184 -14.61 10.99 -4.73
CA LEU A 184 -13.87 10.82 -3.48
C LEU A 184 -13.91 12.17 -2.75
N PRO A 185 -14.39 12.25 -1.49
CA PRO A 185 -14.35 13.52 -0.77
C PRO A 185 -12.89 13.91 -0.61
N ASP A 186 -12.57 15.06 -1.17
CA ASP A 186 -11.33 15.75 -0.88
C ASP A 186 -11.43 16.26 0.58
N PRO A 187 -10.60 15.75 1.52
CA PRO A 187 -10.65 16.20 2.91
C PRO A 187 -10.43 17.72 3.04
N ILE A 188 -9.68 18.32 2.11
CA ILE A 188 -9.44 19.75 2.06
C ILE A 188 -10.72 20.48 1.64
N TYR A 189 -11.45 19.97 0.65
CA TYR A 189 -12.71 20.54 0.23
C TYR A 189 -13.78 20.53 1.34
N GLU A 190 -13.89 19.42 2.09
CA GLU A 190 -14.82 19.34 3.23
C GLU A 190 -14.42 20.28 4.38
N GLN A 191 -13.14 20.44 4.66
CA GLN A 191 -12.64 21.43 5.63
C GLN A 191 -12.88 22.86 5.17
N MET A 192 -12.67 23.18 3.90
CA MET A 192 -12.98 24.48 3.33
C MET A 192 -14.47 24.80 3.44
N LYS A 193 -15.34 23.84 3.12
CA LYS A 193 -16.79 24.00 3.23
C LYS A 193 -17.25 24.20 4.69
N GLN A 194 -16.60 23.54 5.65
CA GLN A 194 -16.87 23.80 7.08
C GLN A 194 -16.40 25.18 7.50
N LEU A 195 -15.24 25.63 7.04
CA LEU A 195 -14.71 26.96 7.29
C LEU A 195 -15.61 28.06 6.64
N GLU A 196 -16.08 27.85 5.43
CA GLU A 196 -17.04 28.75 4.77
C GLU A 196 -18.34 28.89 5.59
N LYS A 197 -18.87 27.75 6.08
CA LYS A 197 -20.07 27.74 6.93
C LYS A 197 -19.85 28.46 8.27
N GLN A 198 -18.66 28.27 8.89
CA GLN A 198 -18.30 28.98 10.12
C GLN A 198 -18.16 30.50 9.87
N LEU A 199 -17.55 30.88 8.75
CA LEU A 199 -17.44 32.29 8.32
C LEU A 199 -18.82 32.95 8.06
N GLU A 200 -19.76 32.21 7.48
CA GLU A 200 -21.14 32.71 7.31
C GLU A 200 -21.84 32.89 8.67
N GLN A 201 -21.67 31.94 9.60
CA GLN A 201 -22.24 32.07 10.95
C GLN A 201 -21.66 33.25 11.73
N VAL A 202 -20.34 33.49 11.62
CA VAL A 202 -19.70 34.69 12.21
C VAL A 202 -20.20 35.96 11.55
N LYS A 203 -20.33 36.01 10.20
CA LYS A 203 -20.89 37.18 9.48
C LYS A 203 -22.33 37.48 9.85
N ASN A 204 -23.12 36.47 10.15
CA ASN A 204 -24.51 36.59 10.55
C ASN A 204 -24.69 36.87 12.05
N GLY A 205 -23.61 36.97 12.82
CA GLY A 205 -23.64 37.23 14.26
C GLY A 205 -24.18 36.08 15.11
N GLU A 206 -24.19 34.85 14.55
CA GLU A 206 -24.68 33.64 15.23
C GLU A 206 -23.63 33.00 16.16
N ILE A 207 -22.36 33.39 16.03
CA ILE A 207 -21.24 33.00 16.91
C ILE A 207 -20.52 34.26 17.35
N GLN A 208 -20.50 34.53 18.65
CA GLN A 208 -19.66 35.56 19.25
C GLN A 208 -18.22 35.08 19.32
N ASP A 209 -17.27 35.96 18.94
CA ASP A 209 -15.83 35.73 19.04
C ASP A 209 -15.40 35.62 20.53
N ASP A 210 -15.34 34.42 21.08
CA ASP A 210 -14.76 34.16 22.41
C ASP A 210 -13.24 33.91 22.39
N TYR A 211 -12.57 34.11 21.27
CA TYR A 211 -11.11 33.89 21.14
C TYR A 211 -10.43 35.00 20.33
N ILE A 212 -10.37 36.21 20.89
CA ILE A 212 -9.33 37.17 20.56
C ILE A 212 -8.60 37.51 21.87
N ILE A 213 -7.57 36.78 22.19
CA ILE A 213 -6.38 37.22 22.96
C ILE A 213 -5.16 36.54 22.33
#